data_4783d8a4dd8ccb096cfe48127c03251a
#
_entry.id   4783d8a4dd8ccb096cfe48127c03251a
#
_cell.length_a   1.000
_cell.length_b   1.000
_cell.length_c   1.000
_cell.angle_alpha   90.00
_cell.angle_beta   90.00
_cell.angle_gamma   90.00
#
_symmetry.space_group_name_H-M   'P 1'
#
loop_
_entity.id
_entity.type
_entity.pdbx_description
1 polymer ?
#
loop_
_entity_poly.entity_id
_entity_poly.type
_entity_poly.pdbx_seq_one_letter_code
_entity_poly.pdbx_strand_id
1 'polypeptide(L)'
;MIVSSSLFIGLMSGTSLDGVDGVLVDFSQEKPNIARVASSKFAPDFIEHLTALQKPGNNELHRAALAANALARVYAQVVHALLAGSGVSAREIRAIGAHG
;
A
#
# COMPACT_ATOMS: atom_id res chain seq x y z
N MET A 1 29.78 -9.82 0.89
CA MET A 1 29.54 -8.74 -0.09
C MET A 1 28.16 -8.14 0.14
N ILE A 2 28.12 -6.84 0.21
CA ILE A 2 26.85 -6.13 0.35
C ILE A 2 26.38 -5.72 -1.04
N VAL A 3 25.21 -6.18 -1.40
CA VAL A 3 24.60 -5.77 -2.66
C VAL A 3 23.51 -4.75 -2.35
N SER A 4 23.66 -3.53 -2.88
CA SER A 4 22.62 -2.53 -2.75
C SER A 4 21.41 -2.96 -3.56
N SER A 5 20.29 -3.07 -2.91
CA SER A 5 19.05 -3.33 -3.61
C SER A 5 18.55 -2.05 -4.28
N SER A 6 18.01 -2.20 -5.48
CA SER A 6 17.36 -1.15 -6.23
C SER A 6 15.85 -1.39 -6.34
N LEU A 7 15.31 -2.29 -5.51
CA LEU A 7 13.88 -2.62 -5.50
C LEU A 7 13.14 -1.74 -4.50
N PHE A 8 12.05 -1.17 -4.96
CA PHE A 8 11.19 -0.30 -4.16
C PHE A 8 9.75 -0.70 -4.36
N ILE A 9 8.93 -0.45 -3.36
CA ILE A 9 7.49 -0.63 -3.44
C ILE A 9 6.84 0.73 -3.29
N GLY A 10 5.91 1.05 -4.20
CA GLY A 10 5.04 2.22 -4.09
C GLY A 10 3.61 1.78 -3.84
N LEU A 11 2.95 2.43 -2.90
CA LEU A 11 1.57 2.15 -2.54
C LEU A 11 0.75 3.43 -2.64
N MET A 12 -0.44 3.33 -3.18
CA MET A 12 -1.35 4.48 -3.30
C MET A 12 -2.78 4.06 -3.03
N SER A 13 -3.44 4.77 -2.12
CA SER A 13 -4.88 4.75 -2.03
C SER A 13 -5.39 6.03 -2.69
N GLY A 14 -6.16 5.89 -3.76
CA GLY A 14 -6.60 7.03 -4.55
C GLY A 14 -7.72 7.83 -3.89
N THR A 15 -8.04 8.97 -4.50
CA THR A 15 -9.14 9.82 -4.03
C THR A 15 -10.51 9.17 -4.17
N SER A 16 -10.61 8.13 -4.97
CA SER A 16 -11.85 7.35 -5.12
C SER A 16 -12.19 6.53 -3.88
N LEU A 17 -11.22 6.34 -2.95
CA LEU A 17 -11.40 5.58 -1.71
C LEU A 17 -11.91 4.16 -1.92
N ASP A 18 -11.52 3.52 -3.00
CA ASP A 18 -12.02 2.19 -3.36
C ASP A 18 -11.02 1.06 -3.11
N GLY A 19 -9.74 1.38 -2.89
CA GLY A 19 -8.73 0.37 -2.65
C GLY A 19 -7.32 0.92 -2.63
N VAL A 20 -6.37 0.00 -2.62
CA VAL A 20 -4.94 0.30 -2.63
C VAL A 20 -4.31 -0.34 -3.85
N ASP A 21 -3.54 0.43 -4.59
CA ASP A 21 -2.70 -0.05 -5.68
C ASP A 21 -1.25 -0.06 -5.24
N GLY A 22 -0.52 -1.08 -5.66
CA GLY A 22 0.90 -1.19 -5.36
C GLY A 22 1.71 -1.60 -6.57
N VAL A 23 2.95 -1.14 -6.62
CA VAL A 23 3.89 -1.50 -7.66
C VAL A 23 5.23 -1.89 -7.02
N LEU A 24 5.85 -2.91 -7.59
CA LEU A 24 7.23 -3.27 -7.30
C LEU A 24 8.07 -2.74 -8.46
N VAL A 25 9.02 -1.86 -8.15
CA VAL A 25 9.82 -1.17 -9.17
C VAL A 25 11.29 -1.49 -8.97
N ASP A 26 11.95 -1.77 -10.06
CA ASP A 26 13.40 -1.99 -10.10
C ASP A 26 14.07 -0.78 -10.75
N PHE A 27 14.97 -0.12 -10.01
CA PHE A 27 15.74 1.02 -10.48
C PHE A 27 17.17 0.66 -10.82
N SER A 28 17.48 -0.61 -11.02
CA SER A 28 18.87 -1.04 -11.34
C SER A 28 19.33 -0.59 -12.71
N GLN A 29 18.41 -0.19 -13.58
CA GLN A 29 18.72 0.26 -14.94
C GLN A 29 18.44 1.75 -15.08
N GLU A 30 18.82 2.34 -16.21
CA GLU A 30 18.59 3.77 -16.46
C GLU A 30 17.12 4.17 -16.32
N LYS A 31 16.22 3.31 -16.77
CA LYS A 31 14.79 3.57 -16.67
C LYS A 31 14.17 2.67 -15.61
N PRO A 32 13.23 3.20 -14.82
CA PRO A 32 12.49 2.36 -13.88
C PRO A 32 11.79 1.23 -14.61
N ASN A 33 11.88 0.04 -14.04
CA ASN A 33 11.20 -1.13 -14.58
C ASN A 33 10.16 -1.61 -13.58
N ILE A 34 8.90 -1.64 -13.99
CA ILE A 34 7.82 -2.16 -13.16
C ILE A 34 7.86 -3.67 -13.21
N ALA A 35 8.30 -4.29 -12.12
CA ALA A 35 8.44 -5.74 -12.04
C ALA A 35 7.11 -6.42 -11.74
N ARG A 36 6.22 -5.77 -10.99
CA ARG A 36 4.92 -6.34 -10.65
C ARG A 36 3.96 -5.25 -10.17
N VAL A 37 2.68 -5.49 -10.38
CA VAL A 37 1.60 -4.67 -9.82
C VAL A 37 0.65 -5.55 -9.03
N ALA A 38 0.03 -4.98 -8.02
CA ALA A 38 -1.02 -5.65 -7.25
C ALA A 38 -1.97 -4.60 -6.72
N SER A 39 -3.20 -5.00 -6.46
CA SER A 39 -4.19 -4.11 -5.89
C SER A 39 -5.11 -4.88 -4.97
N SER A 40 -5.73 -4.17 -4.04
CA SER A 40 -6.73 -4.74 -3.15
C SER A 40 -7.85 -3.72 -2.97
N LYS A 41 -9.08 -4.18 -3.18
CA LYS A 41 -10.25 -3.33 -3.01
C LYS A 41 -10.67 -3.29 -1.55
N PHE A 42 -11.17 -2.15 -1.11
CA PHE A 42 -11.75 -2.02 0.21
C PHE A 42 -13.11 -2.70 0.26
N ALA A 43 -13.43 -3.29 1.41
CA ALA A 43 -14.79 -3.76 1.66
C ALA A 43 -15.76 -2.58 1.69
N PRO A 44 -17.03 -2.77 1.25
CA PRO A 44 -18.00 -1.67 1.18
C PRO A 44 -18.21 -0.96 2.52
N ASP A 45 -18.25 -1.69 3.63
CA ASP A 45 -18.42 -1.10 4.95
C ASP A 45 -17.20 -0.26 5.35
N PHE A 46 -16.00 -0.65 4.94
CA PHE A 46 -14.81 0.16 5.19
C PHE A 46 -14.84 1.46 4.39
N ILE A 47 -15.32 1.42 3.16
CA ILE A 47 -15.51 2.63 2.34
C ILE A 47 -16.48 3.59 3.04
N GLU A 48 -17.56 3.07 3.61
CA GLU A 48 -18.51 3.88 4.38
C GLU A 48 -17.86 4.55 5.58
N HIS A 49 -17.03 3.81 6.32
CA HIS A 49 -16.29 4.37 7.46
C HIS A 49 -15.34 5.48 7.05
N LEU A 50 -14.59 5.28 5.96
CA LEU A 50 -13.67 6.30 5.46
C LEU A 50 -14.43 7.54 5.00
N THR A 51 -15.55 7.37 4.33
CA THR A 51 -16.36 8.47 3.84
C THR A 51 -16.93 9.26 5.02
N ALA A 52 -17.39 8.57 6.06
CA ALA A 52 -17.95 9.20 7.25
C ALA A 52 -16.89 10.03 8.00
N LEU A 53 -15.62 9.62 7.95
CA LEU A 53 -14.53 10.36 8.60
C LEU A 53 -14.18 11.68 7.91
N GLN A 54 -14.69 11.92 6.72
CA GLN A 54 -14.51 13.19 6.03
C GLN A 54 -15.39 14.29 6.60
N LYS A 55 -16.31 13.95 7.49
CA LYS A 55 -17.21 14.88 8.17
C LYS A 55 -17.03 14.76 9.68
N PRO A 56 -17.16 15.87 10.44
CA PRO A 56 -17.11 15.79 11.90
C PRO A 56 -18.20 14.87 12.44
N GLY A 57 -17.87 14.13 13.48
CA GLY A 57 -18.81 13.18 14.08
C GLY A 57 -18.34 12.71 15.45
N ASN A 58 -19.15 11.84 16.05
CA ASN A 58 -18.89 11.28 17.38
C ASN A 58 -17.69 10.33 17.33
N ASN A 59 -16.86 10.35 18.37
CA ASN A 59 -15.71 9.44 18.52
C ASN A 59 -14.74 9.49 17.34
N GLU A 60 -14.53 10.66 16.78
CA GLU A 60 -13.73 10.84 15.57
C GLU A 60 -12.32 10.26 15.69
N LEU A 61 -11.62 10.58 16.79
CA LEU A 61 -10.26 10.08 17.01
C LEU A 61 -10.20 8.57 17.10
N HIS A 62 -11.17 7.97 17.80
CA HIS A 62 -11.24 6.52 17.92
C HIS A 62 -11.52 5.86 16.57
N ARG A 63 -12.49 6.38 15.83
CA ARG A 63 -12.83 5.86 14.51
C ARG A 63 -11.67 6.03 13.52
N ALA A 64 -10.97 7.16 13.58
CA ALA A 64 -9.81 7.40 12.74
C ALA A 64 -8.68 6.41 13.06
N ALA A 65 -8.44 6.10 14.33
CA ALA A 65 -7.42 5.14 14.73
C ALA A 65 -7.75 3.74 14.22
N LEU A 66 -9.02 3.31 14.32
CA LEU A 66 -9.45 2.01 13.80
C LEU A 66 -9.31 1.96 12.27
N ALA A 67 -9.68 3.04 11.59
CA ALA A 67 -9.55 3.11 10.13
C ALA A 67 -8.09 3.08 9.69
N ALA A 68 -7.20 3.76 10.41
CA ALA A 68 -5.77 3.74 10.12
C ALA A 68 -5.19 2.34 10.24
N ASN A 69 -5.57 1.60 11.28
CA ASN A 69 -5.13 0.23 11.47
C ASN A 69 -5.66 -0.69 10.36
N ALA A 70 -6.91 -0.53 9.98
CA ALA A 70 -7.51 -1.31 8.90
C ALA A 70 -6.85 -0.99 7.56
N LEU A 71 -6.55 0.28 7.30
CA LEU A 71 -5.86 0.70 6.08
C LEU A 71 -4.45 0.11 6.02
N ALA A 72 -3.73 0.12 7.13
CA ALA A 72 -2.39 -0.48 7.20
C ALA A 72 -2.41 -1.97 6.87
N ARG A 73 -3.45 -2.69 7.29
CA ARG A 73 -3.60 -4.11 6.94
C ARG A 73 -3.81 -4.31 5.44
N VAL A 74 -4.58 -3.44 4.80
CA VAL A 74 -4.77 -3.51 3.35
C VAL A 74 -3.46 -3.22 2.62
N TYR A 75 -2.72 -2.21 3.07
CA TYR A 75 -1.39 -1.95 2.52
C TYR A 75 -0.47 -3.16 2.67
N ALA A 76 -0.47 -3.80 3.83
CA ALA A 76 0.33 -5.00 4.06
C ALA A 76 -0.07 -6.13 3.12
N GLN A 77 -1.36 -6.32 2.87
CA GLN A 77 -1.85 -7.32 1.93
C GLN A 77 -1.31 -7.08 0.52
N VAL A 78 -1.30 -5.84 0.07
CA VAL A 78 -0.76 -5.49 -1.25
C VAL A 78 0.74 -5.75 -1.31
N VAL A 79 1.49 -5.38 -0.28
CA VAL A 79 2.93 -5.66 -0.20
C VAL A 79 3.19 -7.16 -0.28
N HIS A 80 2.45 -7.95 0.51
CA HIS A 80 2.59 -9.41 0.50
C HIS A 80 2.28 -10.01 -0.86
N ALA A 81 1.26 -9.49 -1.55
CA ALA A 81 0.92 -9.96 -2.88
C ALA A 81 2.04 -9.64 -3.90
N LEU A 82 2.65 -8.47 -3.80
CA LEU A 82 3.77 -8.10 -4.65
C LEU A 82 4.98 -9.03 -4.43
N LEU A 83 5.30 -9.31 -3.17
CA LEU A 83 6.43 -10.17 -2.84
C LEU A 83 6.18 -11.63 -3.24
N ALA A 84 5.00 -12.15 -2.92
CA ALA A 84 4.65 -13.54 -3.22
C ALA A 84 4.69 -13.85 -4.71
N GLY A 85 4.21 -12.91 -5.53
CA GLY A 85 4.14 -13.14 -6.98
C GLY A 85 5.45 -12.89 -7.71
N SER A 86 6.40 -12.17 -7.10
CA SER A 86 7.66 -11.81 -7.74
C SER A 86 8.82 -12.74 -7.37
N GLY A 87 8.67 -13.52 -6.29
CA GLY A 87 9.76 -14.32 -5.75
C GLY A 87 10.82 -13.49 -5.01
N VAL A 88 10.57 -12.21 -4.79
CA VAL A 88 11.47 -11.31 -4.09
C VAL A 88 11.20 -11.41 -2.60
N SER A 89 12.27 -11.45 -1.78
CA SER A 89 12.10 -11.45 -0.34
C SER A 89 12.00 -10.02 0.20
N ALA A 90 11.37 -9.88 1.37
CA ALA A 90 11.22 -8.57 2.00
C ALA A 90 12.56 -7.88 2.25
N ARG A 91 13.61 -8.64 2.46
CA ARG A 91 14.96 -8.10 2.70
C ARG A 91 15.55 -7.38 1.48
N GLU A 92 15.06 -7.70 0.29
CA GLU A 92 15.53 -7.11 -0.94
C GLU A 92 14.86 -5.76 -1.23
N ILE A 93 13.80 -5.42 -0.49
CA ILE A 93 13.11 -4.15 -0.68
C ILE A 93 13.86 -3.06 0.09
N ARG A 94 14.32 -2.07 -0.64
CA ARG A 94 15.08 -0.96 -0.05
C ARG A 94 14.19 0.01 0.71
N ALA A 95 13.02 0.30 0.17
CA ALA A 95 12.08 1.22 0.80
C ALA A 95 10.68 1.01 0.26
N ILE A 96 9.70 1.41 1.06
CA ILE A 96 8.29 1.44 0.68
C ILE A 96 7.82 2.88 0.82
N GLY A 97 7.28 3.43 -0.26
CA GLY A 97 6.63 4.73 -0.25
C GLY A 97 5.13 4.53 -0.29
N ALA A 98 4.41 5.20 0.60
CA ALA A 98 2.96 5.13 0.64
C ALA A 98 2.38 6.54 0.50
N HIS A 99 1.39 6.66 -0.37
CA HIS A 99 0.69 7.91 -0.61
C HIS A 99 -0.82 7.64 -0.56
N GLY A 100 -1.54 8.49 0.16
CA GLY A 100 -2.99 8.29 0.22
C GLY A 100 -3.74 9.23 1.11
#